data_b3e9b60b52adffe149144b15c54ad7d7
#
_entry.id   b3e9b60b52adffe149144b15c54ad7d7
#
_cell.length_a   1.000
_cell.length_b   1.000
_cell.length_c   1.000
_cell.angle_alpha   90.00
_cell.angle_beta   90.00
_cell.angle_gamma   90.00
#
_symmetry.space_group_name_H-M   'P 1'
#
loop_
_entity.id
_entity.type
_entity.pdbx_description
1 polymer ?
#
loop_
_entity_poly.entity_id
_entity_poly.type
_entity_poly.pdbx_seq_one_letter_code
_entity_poly.pdbx_strand_id
1 'polypeptide(L)'
;MDLNYGAEYDDFRKDVQAFCKEYQGVSFKSESNDNEMSDALSGSSVNKKAAKEVTRSEWQKILIEKGFIARAIPKEYGGYGGETDIIKSRIIATEFSKAKVPGGMGGQGIDMLVPTLLEWGTEEQKQQYIRPTLHGETIWCQGYSEPNAGSDLASLQTKAELIDGNWVINGQKIWTSTAQYLSLIHI
;
A
#
# COMPACT_ATOMS: atom_id res chain seq x y z
N MET A 1 -18.68 -11.18 22.66
CA MET A 1 -17.45 -11.65 23.30
C MET A 1 -16.57 -10.42 23.46
N ASP A 2 -16.40 -9.98 24.69
CA ASP A 2 -15.57 -8.81 25.01
C ASP A 2 -14.13 -9.32 25.15
N LEU A 3 -13.32 -9.09 24.13
CA LEU A 3 -11.92 -9.49 24.14
C LEU A 3 -11.13 -8.36 24.82
N ASN A 4 -10.91 -8.51 26.13
CA ASN A 4 -9.97 -7.66 26.86
C ASN A 4 -8.56 -8.14 26.54
N TYR A 5 -7.81 -7.33 25.76
CA TYR A 5 -6.47 -7.67 25.30
C TYR A 5 -5.35 -7.36 26.30
N GLY A 6 -5.69 -6.79 27.50
CA GLY A 6 -4.71 -6.36 28.50
C GLY A 6 -4.39 -4.85 28.45
N ALA A 7 -3.80 -4.35 29.55
CA ALA A 7 -3.62 -2.91 29.76
C ALA A 7 -2.74 -2.23 28.68
N GLU A 8 -1.73 -2.92 28.17
CA GLU A 8 -0.86 -2.39 27.11
C GLU A 8 -1.62 -2.06 25.82
N TYR A 9 -2.62 -2.89 25.47
CA TYR A 9 -3.46 -2.67 24.30
C TYR A 9 -4.52 -1.61 24.54
N ASP A 10 -4.94 -1.39 25.79
CA ASP A 10 -5.87 -0.33 26.14
C ASP A 10 -5.21 1.05 25.98
N ASP A 11 -3.96 1.19 26.36
CA ASP A 11 -3.22 2.43 26.15
C ASP A 11 -2.94 2.69 24.68
N PHE A 12 -2.51 1.67 23.95
CA PHE A 12 -2.38 1.77 22.49
C PHE A 12 -3.69 2.17 21.81
N ARG A 13 -4.82 1.61 22.27
CA ARG A 13 -6.16 1.99 21.75
C ARG A 13 -6.47 3.46 22.01
N LYS A 14 -6.14 4.00 23.19
CA LYS A 14 -6.32 5.42 23.50
C LYS A 14 -5.50 6.31 22.56
N ASP A 15 -4.26 5.91 22.26
CA ASP A 15 -3.40 6.63 21.33
C ASP A 15 -4.01 6.66 19.91
N VAL A 16 -4.51 5.51 19.43
CA VAL A 16 -5.21 5.43 18.15
C VAL A 16 -6.47 6.29 18.13
N GLN A 17 -7.27 6.28 19.22
CA GLN A 17 -8.46 7.11 19.35
C GLN A 17 -8.13 8.61 19.38
N ALA A 18 -7.07 9.01 20.06
CA ALA A 18 -6.59 10.39 20.07
C ALA A 18 -6.19 10.85 18.65
N PHE A 19 -5.45 10.02 17.92
CA PHE A 19 -5.14 10.27 16.53
C PHE A 19 -6.38 10.37 15.66
N CYS A 20 -7.32 9.45 15.80
CA CYS A 20 -8.58 9.49 15.07
C CYS A 20 -9.38 10.77 15.32
N LYS A 21 -9.39 11.25 16.57
CA LYS A 21 -10.04 12.52 16.92
C LYS A 21 -9.34 13.73 16.28
N GLU A 22 -8.00 13.72 16.23
CA GLU A 22 -7.21 14.77 15.61
C GLU A 22 -7.41 14.86 14.10
N TYR A 23 -7.60 13.72 13.43
CA TYR A 23 -7.74 13.61 11.97
C TYR A 23 -9.17 13.30 11.51
N GLN A 24 -10.15 13.49 12.39
CA GLN A 24 -11.55 13.31 12.02
C GLN A 24 -11.96 14.30 10.93
N GLY A 25 -12.51 13.79 9.83
CA GLY A 25 -12.90 14.59 8.68
C GLY A 25 -11.73 15.03 7.79
N VAL A 26 -10.56 14.40 7.90
CA VAL A 26 -9.45 14.61 6.98
C VAL A 26 -9.92 14.41 5.53
N SER A 27 -9.49 15.32 4.62
CA SER A 27 -9.77 15.23 3.20
C SER A 27 -8.47 15.23 2.39
N PHE A 28 -8.55 14.71 1.17
CA PHE A 28 -7.40 14.66 0.28
C PHE A 28 -7.45 15.78 -0.74
N LYS A 29 -6.30 16.46 -0.92
CA LYS A 29 -6.10 17.39 -2.03
C LYS A 29 -6.18 16.64 -3.34
N SER A 30 -6.90 17.19 -4.33
CA SER A 30 -6.87 16.70 -5.69
C SER A 30 -5.54 17.12 -6.32
N GLU A 31 -4.64 16.18 -6.53
CA GLU A 31 -3.48 16.41 -7.40
C GLU A 31 -3.95 16.20 -8.84
N SER A 32 -3.49 17.06 -9.77
CA SER A 32 -4.04 17.18 -11.13
C SER A 32 -3.98 15.91 -12.02
N ASN A 33 -3.34 14.85 -11.54
CA ASN A 33 -3.28 13.53 -12.19
C ASN A 33 -4.04 12.42 -11.43
N ASP A 34 -4.61 12.71 -10.23
CA ASP A 34 -5.12 11.68 -9.32
C ASP A 34 -6.64 11.47 -9.37
N ASN A 35 -7.37 12.33 -10.12
CA ASN A 35 -8.84 12.38 -10.04
C ASN A 35 -9.55 11.07 -10.38
N GLU A 36 -9.04 10.28 -11.32
CA GLU A 36 -9.70 9.03 -11.72
C GLU A 36 -9.29 7.82 -10.87
N MET A 37 -8.02 7.78 -10.40
CA MET A 37 -7.51 6.65 -9.63
C MET A 37 -7.88 6.74 -8.15
N SER A 38 -7.93 7.95 -7.58
CA SER A 38 -8.26 8.16 -6.18
C SER A 38 -9.69 7.73 -5.86
N ASP A 39 -10.63 7.99 -6.77
CA ASP A 39 -12.04 7.62 -6.62
C ASP A 39 -12.27 6.11 -6.79
N ALA A 40 -11.50 5.46 -7.67
CA ALA A 40 -11.58 4.01 -7.89
C ALA A 40 -11.04 3.19 -6.70
N LEU A 41 -10.06 3.72 -5.96
CA LEU A 41 -9.40 3.01 -4.86
C LEU A 41 -9.96 3.32 -3.47
N SER A 42 -10.68 4.43 -3.27
CA SER A 42 -11.02 4.89 -1.93
C SER A 42 -12.49 4.74 -1.51
N GLY A 43 -13.45 4.63 -2.42
CA GLY A 43 -14.88 4.50 -2.09
C GLY A 43 -15.44 5.59 -1.15
N SER A 44 -14.73 6.71 -0.97
CA SER A 44 -15.04 7.74 0.03
C SER A 44 -15.71 8.96 -0.58
N SER A 45 -16.96 9.19 -0.21
CA SER A 45 -17.65 10.44 -0.49
C SER A 45 -17.08 11.62 0.32
N VAL A 46 -16.77 12.70 -0.37
CA VAL A 46 -16.23 13.95 0.18
C VAL A 46 -17.22 14.59 1.18
N ASN A 47 -16.82 14.78 2.42
CA ASN A 47 -17.58 15.49 3.43
C ASN A 47 -17.12 16.95 3.54
N LYS A 48 -18.03 17.92 3.43
CA LYS A 48 -17.80 19.35 3.15
C LYS A 48 -17.23 20.21 4.29
N LYS A 49 -16.67 19.65 5.37
CA LYS A 49 -15.93 20.39 6.41
C LYS A 49 -14.67 19.61 6.78
N ALA A 50 -13.65 19.75 5.96
CA ALA A 50 -12.34 19.17 6.25
C ALA A 50 -11.66 19.94 7.40
N ALA A 51 -11.31 19.22 8.48
CA ALA A 51 -10.51 19.75 9.57
C ALA A 51 -9.03 19.89 9.16
N LYS A 52 -8.53 18.95 8.32
CA LYS A 52 -7.17 18.96 7.75
C LYS A 52 -7.24 18.47 6.30
N GLU A 53 -6.47 19.12 5.44
CA GLU A 53 -6.34 18.75 4.03
C GLU A 53 -4.90 18.33 3.76
N VAL A 54 -4.71 17.10 3.26
CA VAL A 54 -3.40 16.49 3.00
C VAL A 54 -3.39 15.80 1.63
N THR A 55 -2.21 15.57 1.05
CA THR A 55 -2.09 14.66 -0.09
C THR A 55 -2.15 13.20 0.38
N ARG A 56 -2.40 12.27 -0.54
CA ARG A 56 -2.38 10.84 -0.21
C ARG A 56 -1.00 10.38 0.24
N SER A 57 0.06 10.88 -0.38
CA SER A 57 1.44 10.59 0.00
C SER A 57 1.77 11.13 1.40
N GLU A 58 1.37 12.37 1.73
CA GLU A 58 1.52 12.92 3.07
C GLU A 58 0.77 12.08 4.12
N TRP A 59 -0.46 11.67 3.80
CA TRP A 59 -1.25 10.81 4.68
C TRP A 59 -0.57 9.47 4.95
N GLN A 60 -0.06 8.84 3.89
CA GLN A 60 0.67 7.59 3.98
C GLN A 60 1.90 7.73 4.91
N LYS A 61 2.68 8.80 4.74
CA LYS A 61 3.84 9.11 5.60
C LYS A 61 3.44 9.29 7.07
N ILE A 62 2.37 10.04 7.34
CA ILE A 62 1.83 10.23 8.70
C ILE A 62 1.47 8.87 9.33
N LEU A 63 0.78 8.01 8.60
CA LEU A 63 0.39 6.69 9.11
C LEU A 63 1.60 5.77 9.38
N ILE A 64 2.63 5.83 8.52
CA ILE A 64 3.88 5.09 8.72
C ILE A 64 4.61 5.60 9.97
N GLU A 65 4.77 6.91 10.13
CA GLU A 65 5.44 7.51 11.29
C GLU A 65 4.77 7.15 12.62
N LYS A 66 3.45 6.99 12.62
CA LYS A 66 2.67 6.54 13.78
C LYS A 66 2.69 5.01 13.98
N GLY A 67 3.26 4.26 13.05
CA GLY A 67 3.27 2.79 13.09
C GLY A 67 1.91 2.15 12.89
N PHE A 68 1.00 2.84 12.20
CA PHE A 68 -0.33 2.32 11.91
C PHE A 68 -0.37 1.48 10.63
N ILE A 69 0.58 1.72 9.72
CA ILE A 69 0.83 0.90 8.53
C ILE A 69 2.32 0.62 8.38
N ALA A 70 2.70 -0.27 7.48
CA ALA A 70 4.10 -0.65 7.20
C ALA A 70 4.90 -0.97 8.47
N ARG A 71 4.23 -1.52 9.50
CA ARG A 71 4.75 -1.65 10.84
C ARG A 71 6.00 -2.51 10.92
N ALA A 72 5.99 -3.67 10.26
CA ALA A 72 7.10 -4.62 10.27
C ALA A 72 8.18 -4.33 9.21
N ILE A 73 7.97 -3.33 8.37
CA ILE A 73 8.96 -2.97 7.35
C ILE A 73 10.07 -2.14 8.00
N PRO A 74 11.35 -2.47 7.76
CA PRO A 74 12.47 -1.75 8.33
C PRO A 74 12.48 -0.26 7.99
N LYS A 75 12.98 0.56 8.92
CA LYS A 75 13.08 2.02 8.73
C LYS A 75 13.96 2.42 7.57
N GLU A 76 15.02 1.66 7.33
CA GLU A 76 15.94 1.88 6.20
C GLU A 76 15.23 1.83 4.85
N TYR A 77 14.16 1.04 4.73
CA TYR A 77 13.31 0.96 3.53
C TYR A 77 12.04 1.83 3.62
N GLY A 78 11.94 2.69 4.63
CA GLY A 78 10.84 3.65 4.75
C GLY A 78 9.63 3.15 5.54
N GLY A 79 9.73 2.00 6.21
CA GLY A 79 8.72 1.50 7.12
C GLY A 79 8.85 2.06 8.55
N TYR A 80 7.97 1.59 9.44
CA TYR A 80 8.00 1.97 10.85
C TYR A 80 9.13 1.27 11.65
N GLY A 81 9.53 0.06 11.24
CA GLY A 81 10.59 -0.71 11.89
C GLY A 81 10.20 -1.28 13.25
N GLY A 82 8.95 -1.64 13.43
CA GLY A 82 8.44 -2.30 14.62
C GLY A 82 8.13 -3.78 14.35
N GLU A 83 7.65 -4.47 15.37
CA GLU A 83 7.24 -5.87 15.26
C GLU A 83 5.83 -6.01 14.68
N THR A 84 5.57 -7.15 14.04
CA THR A 84 4.22 -7.54 13.63
C THR A 84 3.37 -7.80 14.87
N ASP A 85 2.20 -7.17 14.92
CA ASP A 85 1.24 -7.33 16.02
C ASP A 85 -0.18 -7.30 15.45
N ILE A 86 -0.79 -8.47 15.43
CA ILE A 86 -2.15 -8.67 14.87
C ILE A 86 -3.20 -7.93 15.71
N ILE A 87 -3.02 -7.87 17.03
CA ILE A 87 -3.96 -7.19 17.94
C ILE A 87 -3.92 -5.69 17.70
N LYS A 88 -2.72 -5.09 17.62
CA LYS A 88 -2.57 -3.66 17.28
C LYS A 88 -3.15 -3.34 15.91
N SER A 89 -2.90 -4.18 14.90
CA SER A 89 -3.48 -4.00 13.57
C SER A 89 -5.02 -4.02 13.60
N ARG A 90 -5.62 -4.92 14.40
CA ARG A 90 -7.07 -4.99 14.59
C ARG A 90 -7.63 -3.78 15.34
N ILE A 91 -6.93 -3.28 16.35
CA ILE A 91 -7.31 -2.06 17.07
C ILE A 91 -7.32 -0.87 16.10
N ILE A 92 -6.26 -0.68 15.31
CA ILE A 92 -6.17 0.38 14.32
C ILE A 92 -7.36 0.31 13.35
N ALA A 93 -7.58 -0.83 12.72
CA ALA A 93 -8.67 -1.01 11.77
C ALA A 93 -10.05 -0.72 12.39
N THR A 94 -10.27 -1.16 13.63
CA THR A 94 -11.52 -0.96 14.36
C THR A 94 -11.76 0.52 14.69
N GLU A 95 -10.78 1.20 15.24
CA GLU A 95 -10.93 2.60 15.67
C GLU A 95 -10.99 3.55 14.46
N PHE A 96 -10.22 3.28 13.39
CA PHE A 96 -10.30 4.03 12.13
C PHE A 96 -11.70 3.91 11.49
N SER A 97 -12.23 2.68 11.44
CA SER A 97 -13.58 2.43 10.91
C SER A 97 -14.66 3.17 11.72
N LYS A 98 -14.61 3.12 13.06
CA LYS A 98 -15.55 3.82 13.94
C LYS A 98 -15.51 5.34 13.76
N ALA A 99 -14.31 5.89 13.65
CA ALA A 99 -14.09 7.34 13.51
C ALA A 99 -14.23 7.84 12.07
N LYS A 100 -14.40 6.93 11.09
CA LYS A 100 -14.40 7.23 9.65
C LYS A 100 -13.13 7.95 9.20
N VAL A 101 -12.00 7.58 9.78
CA VAL A 101 -10.67 8.01 9.35
C VAL A 101 -10.19 7.08 8.26
N PRO A 102 -9.70 7.58 7.12
CA PRO A 102 -9.22 6.73 6.03
C PRO A 102 -8.00 5.91 6.44
N GLY A 103 -7.93 4.68 5.95
CA GLY A 103 -6.73 3.84 6.07
C GLY A 103 -5.59 4.32 5.19
N GLY A 104 -4.51 3.55 5.20
CA GLY A 104 -3.40 3.75 4.26
C GLY A 104 -3.73 3.23 2.87
N MET A 105 -2.85 3.55 1.93
CA MET A 105 -2.88 3.00 0.58
C MET A 105 -2.53 1.51 0.61
N GLY A 106 -3.08 0.77 -0.33
CA GLY A 106 -2.79 -0.64 -0.59
C GLY A 106 -2.57 -0.87 -2.09
N GLY A 107 -2.63 -2.12 -2.53
CA GLY A 107 -2.53 -2.51 -3.93
C GLY A 107 -1.27 -3.33 -4.23
N GLN A 108 -1.09 -3.74 -5.50
CA GLN A 108 -0.06 -4.71 -5.90
C GLN A 108 1.35 -4.36 -5.42
N GLY A 109 1.72 -3.07 -5.43
CA GLY A 109 3.02 -2.63 -4.94
C GLY A 109 3.22 -2.90 -3.45
N ILE A 110 2.31 -2.41 -2.62
CA ILE A 110 2.43 -2.50 -1.16
C ILE A 110 2.17 -3.93 -0.66
N ASP A 111 1.12 -4.58 -1.20
CA ASP A 111 0.63 -5.84 -0.63
C ASP A 111 1.35 -7.08 -1.20
N MET A 112 1.99 -6.96 -2.37
CA MET A 112 2.64 -8.08 -3.06
C MET A 112 4.12 -7.83 -3.33
N LEU A 113 4.48 -6.72 -4.02
CA LEU A 113 5.87 -6.48 -4.39
C LEU A 113 6.76 -6.22 -3.18
N VAL A 114 6.34 -5.35 -2.26
CA VAL A 114 7.16 -5.01 -1.08
C VAL A 114 7.52 -6.25 -0.26
N PRO A 115 6.60 -7.16 0.10
CA PRO A 115 6.95 -8.41 0.77
C PRO A 115 7.91 -9.28 -0.06
N THR A 116 7.70 -9.37 -1.37
CA THR A 116 8.58 -10.14 -2.26
C THR A 116 9.99 -9.57 -2.30
N LEU A 117 10.13 -8.24 -2.39
CA LEU A 117 11.44 -7.60 -2.37
C LEU A 117 12.15 -7.76 -1.03
N LEU A 118 11.42 -7.66 0.10
CA LEU A 118 12.00 -7.85 1.43
C LEU A 118 12.60 -9.25 1.58
N GLU A 119 11.97 -10.26 0.99
CA GLU A 119 12.41 -11.66 1.09
C GLU A 119 13.47 -12.03 0.04
N TRP A 120 13.27 -11.63 -1.21
CA TRP A 120 14.04 -12.13 -2.35
C TRP A 120 14.79 -11.06 -3.14
N GLY A 121 14.51 -9.78 -2.91
CA GLY A 121 15.15 -8.68 -3.65
C GLY A 121 16.62 -8.50 -3.26
N THR A 122 17.42 -8.00 -4.21
CA THR A 122 18.77 -7.50 -3.90
C THR A 122 18.68 -6.24 -3.04
N GLU A 123 19.78 -5.89 -2.37
CA GLU A 123 19.78 -4.67 -1.54
C GLU A 123 19.51 -3.42 -2.37
N GLU A 124 20.04 -3.34 -3.58
CA GLU A 124 19.79 -2.25 -4.52
C GLU A 124 18.31 -2.14 -4.87
N GLN A 125 17.64 -3.27 -5.14
CA GLN A 125 16.20 -3.30 -5.43
C GLN A 125 15.37 -2.86 -4.22
N LYS A 126 15.71 -3.30 -3.00
CA LYS A 126 15.04 -2.90 -1.77
C LYS A 126 15.13 -1.38 -1.56
N GLN A 127 16.35 -0.84 -1.67
CA GLN A 127 16.59 0.60 -1.52
C GLN A 127 15.88 1.43 -2.59
N GLN A 128 15.88 0.95 -3.83
CA GLN A 128 15.32 1.68 -4.96
C GLN A 128 13.79 1.72 -4.92
N TYR A 129 13.13 0.59 -4.58
CA TYR A 129 11.70 0.44 -4.84
C TYR A 129 10.81 0.46 -3.60
N ILE A 130 11.26 0.01 -2.42
CA ILE A 130 10.36 -0.16 -1.28
C ILE A 130 9.85 1.17 -0.77
N ARG A 131 10.74 2.12 -0.46
CA ARG A 131 10.33 3.43 0.08
C ARG A 131 9.37 4.19 -0.86
N PRO A 132 9.66 4.39 -2.15
CA PRO A 132 8.74 5.09 -3.05
C PRO A 132 7.38 4.40 -3.15
N THR A 133 7.36 3.05 -3.12
CA THR A 133 6.12 2.27 -3.13
C THR A 133 5.31 2.49 -1.85
N LEU A 134 5.93 2.42 -0.67
CA LEU A 134 5.26 2.65 0.60
C LEU A 134 4.69 4.06 0.73
N HIS A 135 5.36 5.05 0.17
CA HIS A 135 4.95 6.45 0.19
C HIS A 135 3.92 6.80 -0.89
N GLY A 136 3.54 5.84 -1.76
CA GLY A 136 2.62 6.07 -2.86
C GLY A 136 3.18 6.94 -3.99
N GLU A 137 4.50 7.07 -4.06
CA GLU A 137 5.22 7.81 -5.11
C GLU A 137 5.39 6.97 -6.38
N THR A 138 5.36 5.64 -6.22
CA THR A 138 5.44 4.67 -7.33
C THR A 138 4.23 3.75 -7.31
N ILE A 139 3.52 3.70 -8.44
CA ILE A 139 2.34 2.87 -8.63
C ILE A 139 2.73 1.64 -9.44
N TRP A 140 2.25 0.49 -9.00
CA TRP A 140 2.53 -0.80 -9.60
C TRP A 140 1.28 -1.48 -10.13
N CYS A 141 1.41 -2.21 -11.22
CA CYS A 141 0.46 -3.24 -11.59
C CYS A 141 1.14 -4.61 -11.61
N GLN A 142 0.33 -5.65 -11.76
CA GLN A 142 0.79 -7.03 -11.84
C GLN A 142 0.46 -7.59 -13.22
N GLY A 143 1.47 -8.12 -13.91
CA GLY A 143 1.34 -8.75 -15.22
C GLY A 143 1.58 -10.26 -15.13
N TYR A 144 0.60 -11.04 -14.64
CA TYR A 144 0.72 -12.50 -14.51
C TYR A 144 -0.04 -13.22 -15.60
N SER A 145 -1.36 -13.05 -15.67
CA SER A 145 -2.24 -13.77 -16.58
C SER A 145 -1.97 -13.44 -18.05
N GLU A 146 -2.17 -14.44 -18.90
CA GLU A 146 -2.12 -14.33 -20.35
C GLU A 146 -3.46 -14.76 -20.96
N PRO A 147 -3.74 -14.45 -22.23
CA PRO A 147 -5.02 -14.80 -22.87
C PRO A 147 -5.40 -16.27 -22.70
N ASN A 148 -4.40 -17.18 -22.67
CA ASN A 148 -4.61 -18.63 -22.56
C ASN A 148 -4.05 -19.22 -21.25
N ALA A 149 -3.59 -18.41 -20.31
CA ALA A 149 -2.99 -18.84 -19.06
C ALA A 149 -3.42 -17.97 -17.87
N GLY A 150 -4.17 -18.54 -16.96
CA GLY A 150 -4.59 -17.93 -15.71
C GLY A 150 -4.28 -18.86 -14.55
N SER A 151 -5.26 -19.65 -14.09
CA SER A 151 -5.05 -20.66 -13.04
C SER A 151 -4.04 -21.73 -13.47
N ASP A 152 -3.96 -22.05 -14.75
CA ASP A 152 -2.90 -22.87 -15.32
C ASP A 152 -1.66 -22.00 -15.59
N LEU A 153 -0.92 -21.69 -14.54
CA LEU A 153 0.29 -20.87 -14.61
C LEU A 153 1.40 -21.54 -15.44
N ALA A 154 1.42 -22.85 -15.51
CA ALA A 154 2.43 -23.60 -16.26
C ALA A 154 2.31 -23.41 -17.79
N SER A 155 1.17 -22.92 -18.28
CA SER A 155 0.94 -22.65 -19.71
C SER A 155 1.34 -21.23 -20.16
N LEU A 156 2.02 -20.45 -19.32
CA LEU A 156 2.56 -19.13 -19.70
C LEU A 156 3.50 -19.22 -20.90
N GLN A 157 3.34 -18.28 -21.83
CA GLN A 157 4.10 -18.24 -23.07
C GLN A 157 5.00 -16.99 -23.21
N THR A 158 4.81 -15.98 -22.36
CA THR A 158 5.70 -14.81 -22.34
C THR A 158 7.14 -15.25 -22.06
N LYS A 159 8.06 -14.84 -22.90
CA LYS A 159 9.49 -15.18 -22.83
C LYS A 159 10.29 -13.90 -22.61
N ALA A 160 11.36 -14.05 -21.82
CA ALA A 160 12.38 -13.03 -21.67
C ALA A 160 13.74 -13.65 -22.00
N GLU A 161 14.45 -13.08 -22.96
CA GLU A 161 15.76 -13.54 -23.42
C GLU A 161 16.79 -12.42 -23.24
N LEU A 162 17.97 -12.77 -22.70
CA LEU A 162 19.05 -11.79 -22.54
C LEU A 162 19.84 -11.73 -23.85
N ILE A 163 19.74 -10.62 -24.60
CA ILE A 163 20.43 -10.39 -25.86
C ILE A 163 21.28 -9.12 -25.73
N ASP A 164 22.58 -9.24 -25.93
CA ASP A 164 23.54 -8.12 -25.87
C ASP A 164 23.40 -7.26 -24.59
N GLY A 165 23.19 -7.92 -23.43
CA GLY A 165 23.04 -7.27 -22.12
C GLY A 165 21.68 -6.65 -21.85
N ASN A 166 20.71 -6.76 -22.77
CA ASN A 166 19.34 -6.28 -22.63
C ASN A 166 18.36 -7.45 -22.57
N TRP A 167 17.36 -7.36 -21.69
CA TRP A 167 16.23 -8.29 -21.67
C TRP A 167 15.25 -7.96 -22.81
N VAL A 168 15.04 -8.91 -23.72
CA VAL A 168 14.04 -8.84 -24.77
C VAL A 168 12.82 -9.65 -24.34
N ILE A 169 11.70 -8.99 -24.11
CA ILE A 169 10.48 -9.61 -23.61
C ILE A 169 9.47 -9.72 -24.76
N ASN A 170 8.95 -10.94 -25.02
CA ASN A 170 7.95 -11.22 -26.02
C ASN A 170 6.78 -11.98 -25.40
N GLY A 171 5.57 -11.44 -25.50
CA GLY A 171 4.35 -12.03 -24.97
C GLY A 171 3.23 -11.02 -24.82
N GLN A 172 2.12 -11.47 -24.25
CA GLN A 172 0.95 -10.64 -23.97
C GLN A 172 0.42 -10.97 -22.57
N LYS A 173 0.25 -9.93 -21.75
CA LYS A 173 -0.38 -10.04 -20.44
C LYS A 173 -1.78 -9.44 -20.48
N ILE A 174 -2.70 -9.97 -19.66
CA ILE A 174 -4.07 -9.50 -19.51
C ILE A 174 -4.41 -9.31 -18.03
N TRP A 175 -5.54 -8.65 -17.76
CA TRP A 175 -6.04 -8.38 -16.39
C TRP A 175 -5.05 -7.62 -15.52
N THR A 176 -4.28 -6.74 -16.15
CA THR A 176 -3.28 -5.88 -15.47
C THR A 176 -3.98 -4.69 -14.83
N SER A 177 -4.66 -4.90 -13.71
CA SER A 177 -5.39 -3.85 -12.98
C SER A 177 -4.46 -2.67 -12.67
N THR A 178 -4.98 -1.45 -12.86
CA THR A 178 -4.24 -0.18 -12.68
C THR A 178 -3.15 0.12 -13.72
N ALA A 179 -2.97 -0.72 -14.75
CA ALA A 179 -1.92 -0.55 -15.76
C ALA A 179 -1.95 0.82 -16.47
N GLN A 180 -3.13 1.43 -16.61
CA GLN A 180 -3.29 2.76 -17.21
C GLN A 180 -2.70 3.91 -16.38
N TYR A 181 -2.37 3.67 -15.11
CA TYR A 181 -1.83 4.67 -14.17
C TYR A 181 -0.39 4.40 -13.76
N LEU A 182 0.29 3.52 -14.50
CA LEU A 182 1.56 2.97 -14.05
C LEU A 182 2.71 3.96 -13.93
N SER A 183 3.48 3.75 -12.86
CA SER A 183 4.90 4.05 -12.83
C SER A 183 5.74 2.84 -13.27
N LEU A 184 5.42 1.65 -12.76
CA LEU A 184 6.15 0.40 -13.00
C LEU A 184 5.23 -0.82 -13.05
N ILE A 185 5.66 -1.89 -13.75
CA ILE A 185 4.97 -3.18 -13.78
C ILE A 185 5.78 -4.26 -13.06
N HIS A 186 5.09 -5.07 -12.25
CA HIS A 186 5.63 -6.28 -11.64
C HIS A 186 5.16 -7.50 -12.46
N ILE A 187 6.08 -8.23 -13.03
CA ILE A 187 5.84 -9.43 -13.87
C ILE A 187 6.37 -10.67 -13.16
#